data_7a6f3cc88a0ff18f554cf96dd4f14ba1
#
_entry.id   7a6f3cc88a0ff18f554cf96dd4f14ba1
#
_cell.length_a   1.000
_cell.length_b   1.000
_cell.length_c   1.000
_cell.angle_alpha   90.00
_cell.angle_beta   90.00
_cell.angle_gamma   90.00
#
_symmetry.space_group_name_H-M   'P 1'
#
loop_
_entity.id
_entity.type
_entity.pdbx_description
1 polymer ?
#
loop_
_entity_poly.entity_id
_entity_poly.type
_entity_poly.pdbx_seq_one_letter_code
_entity_poly.pdbx_strand_id
1 'polypeptide(L)'
;MVLDFVARTKLGGINFNFFIPKQLPVLAPEAFTHEYLNKLVPRILELTYTSYDLESYYHDVVAENSDWDIRVGSERGKTWRWNPERRVILRAELDATYALMYGLSREDLRYILDPSDVMGDDYPSESFRVLRDKEIRHFGEYRTRRLVLEAWDKLEQGEL
;
A
#
# COMPACT_ATOMS: atom_id res chain seq x y z
N MET A 1 -1.20 5.00 0.42
CA MET A 1 -0.36 6.12 0.94
C MET A 1 -0.32 7.32 -0.01
N VAL A 2 0.05 7.20 -1.29
CA VAL A 2 0.15 8.34 -2.24
C VAL A 2 -1.14 9.15 -2.33
N LEU A 3 -2.29 8.50 -2.60
CA LEU A 3 -3.59 9.19 -2.63
C LEU A 3 -3.96 9.83 -1.29
N ASP A 4 -3.62 9.19 -0.16
CA ASP A 4 -3.89 9.74 1.18
C ASP A 4 -3.04 11.00 1.43
N PHE A 5 -1.78 11.00 1.00
CA PHE A 5 -0.94 12.20 1.06
C PHE A 5 -1.54 13.36 0.26
N VAL A 6 -1.91 13.13 -1.02
CA VAL A 6 -2.54 14.15 -1.86
C VAL A 6 -3.88 14.61 -1.29
N ALA A 7 -4.69 13.69 -0.77
CA ALA A 7 -5.96 14.03 -0.13
C ALA A 7 -5.74 14.95 1.09
N ARG A 8 -4.76 14.65 1.94
CA ARG A 8 -4.43 15.48 3.12
C ARG A 8 -3.95 16.88 2.75
N THR A 9 -3.16 17.02 1.69
CA THR A 9 -2.72 18.35 1.22
C THR A 9 -3.86 19.21 0.67
N LYS A 10 -4.96 18.60 0.23
CA LYS A 10 -6.17 19.29 -0.27
C LYS A 10 -7.23 19.54 0.80
N LEU A 11 -7.08 18.93 1.98
CA LEU A 11 -8.02 19.10 3.09
C LEU A 11 -7.70 20.39 3.85
N GLY A 12 -8.55 21.40 3.70
CA GLY A 12 -8.53 22.62 4.51
C GLY A 12 -9.22 22.48 5.89
N GLY A 13 -9.61 21.26 6.30
CA GLY A 13 -10.35 20.99 7.56
C GLY A 13 -10.72 19.50 7.65
N ILE A 14 -11.67 19.19 8.55
CA ILE A 14 -12.11 17.80 8.82
C ILE A 14 -13.12 17.24 7.79
N ASN A 15 -13.64 18.05 6.89
CA ASN A 15 -14.68 17.62 5.97
C ASN A 15 -14.09 17.16 4.63
N PHE A 16 -14.16 15.85 4.37
CA PHE A 16 -13.86 15.26 3.06
C PHE A 16 -15.12 15.30 2.18
N ASN A 17 -15.37 16.46 1.57
CA ASN A 17 -16.55 16.67 0.72
C ASN A 17 -16.35 16.09 -0.70
N PHE A 18 -17.43 16.02 -1.46
CA PHE A 18 -17.47 15.40 -2.80
C PHE A 18 -16.53 16.05 -3.84
N PHE A 19 -16.11 17.30 -3.64
CA PHE A 19 -15.19 17.99 -4.57
C PHE A 19 -13.75 17.50 -4.44
N ILE A 20 -13.30 17.07 -3.25
CA ILE A 20 -11.94 16.61 -3.01
C ILE A 20 -11.65 15.30 -3.74
N PRO A 21 -12.48 14.21 -3.62
CA PRO A 21 -12.27 12.96 -4.36
C PRO A 21 -12.13 13.15 -5.86
N LYS A 22 -12.91 14.07 -6.46
CA LYS A 22 -12.82 14.35 -7.91
C LYS A 22 -11.50 14.95 -8.37
N GLN A 23 -10.70 15.48 -7.45
CA GLN A 23 -9.41 16.10 -7.75
C GLN A 23 -8.23 15.16 -7.44
N LEU A 24 -8.50 13.96 -6.92
CA LEU A 24 -7.43 13.00 -6.65
C LEU A 24 -6.96 12.38 -7.95
N PRO A 25 -5.63 12.20 -8.11
CA PRO A 25 -5.04 11.58 -9.28
C PRO A 25 -5.22 10.06 -9.23
N VAL A 26 -6.43 9.56 -9.45
CA VAL A 26 -6.71 8.13 -9.48
C VAL A 26 -6.11 7.54 -10.77
N LEU A 27 -5.36 6.45 -10.63
CA LEU A 27 -4.81 5.72 -11.78
C LEU A 27 -5.94 5.18 -12.66
N ALA A 28 -5.81 5.41 -13.96
CA ALA A 28 -6.75 4.85 -14.94
C ALA A 28 -6.58 3.33 -15.06
N PRO A 29 -7.61 2.57 -15.49
CA PRO A 29 -7.53 1.11 -15.62
C PRO A 29 -6.34 0.63 -16.46
N GLU A 30 -5.95 1.39 -17.47
CA GLU A 30 -4.84 1.08 -18.40
C GLU A 30 -3.47 1.08 -17.71
N ALA A 31 -3.33 1.74 -16.56
CA ALA A 31 -2.10 1.69 -15.76
C ALA A 31 -1.87 0.33 -15.08
N PHE A 32 -2.93 -0.48 -14.96
CA PHE A 32 -2.86 -1.80 -14.33
C PHE A 32 -2.45 -2.87 -15.34
N THR A 33 -1.18 -2.86 -15.74
CA THR A 33 -0.63 -3.88 -16.63
C THR A 33 -0.63 -5.26 -15.95
N HIS A 34 -0.50 -6.33 -16.75
CA HIS A 34 -0.39 -7.70 -16.22
C HIS A 34 0.74 -7.85 -15.19
N GLU A 35 1.85 -7.16 -15.39
CA GLU A 35 2.97 -7.16 -14.45
C GLU A 35 2.56 -6.58 -13.10
N TYR A 36 1.90 -5.42 -13.09
CA TYR A 36 1.41 -4.82 -11.84
C TYR A 36 0.29 -5.63 -11.21
N LEU A 37 -0.63 -6.20 -12.01
CA LEU A 37 -1.68 -7.08 -11.47
C LEU A 37 -1.10 -8.30 -10.77
N ASN A 38 -0.06 -8.93 -11.32
CA ASN A 38 0.61 -10.06 -10.68
C ASN A 38 1.30 -9.70 -9.36
N LYS A 39 1.71 -8.43 -9.20
CA LYS A 39 2.25 -7.92 -7.93
C LYS A 39 1.14 -7.54 -6.94
N LEU A 40 0.06 -6.95 -7.40
CA LEU A 40 -0.99 -6.40 -6.55
C LEU A 40 -2.00 -7.45 -6.07
N VAL A 41 -2.54 -8.24 -7.01
CA VAL A 41 -3.71 -9.09 -6.73
C VAL A 41 -3.44 -10.17 -5.68
N PRO A 42 -2.31 -10.91 -5.69
CA PRO A 42 -2.02 -11.89 -4.63
C PRO A 42 -1.98 -11.26 -3.24
N ARG A 43 -1.42 -10.04 -3.13
CA ARG A 43 -1.34 -9.30 -1.86
C ARG A 43 -2.71 -8.82 -1.38
N ILE A 44 -3.54 -8.37 -2.32
CA ILE A 44 -4.92 -7.95 -2.03
C ILE A 44 -5.75 -9.15 -1.59
N LEU A 45 -5.64 -10.30 -2.27
CA LEU A 45 -6.31 -11.53 -1.85
C LEU A 45 -5.91 -11.94 -0.43
N GLU A 46 -4.61 -11.95 -0.12
CA GLU A 46 -4.13 -12.29 1.23
C GLU A 46 -4.65 -11.31 2.30
N LEU A 47 -4.81 -10.05 1.96
CA LEU A 47 -5.34 -9.04 2.87
C LEU A 47 -6.86 -9.11 3.05
N THR A 48 -7.61 -9.54 2.05
CA THR A 48 -9.08 -9.44 2.01
C THR A 48 -9.79 -10.75 2.26
N TYR A 49 -9.35 -11.85 1.63
CA TYR A 49 -10.04 -13.14 1.74
C TYR A 49 -9.68 -13.85 3.05
N THR A 50 -10.14 -13.30 4.16
CA THR A 50 -9.95 -13.83 5.53
C THR A 50 -11.22 -14.42 6.12
N SER A 51 -12.35 -14.37 5.39
CA SER A 51 -13.62 -14.98 5.73
C SER A 51 -14.25 -15.59 4.49
N TYR A 52 -14.98 -16.69 4.63
CA TYR A 52 -15.76 -17.33 3.56
C TYR A 52 -16.92 -16.46 3.06
N ASP A 53 -17.29 -15.39 3.76
CA ASP A 53 -18.24 -14.41 3.25
C ASP A 53 -17.76 -13.72 1.95
N LEU A 54 -16.46 -13.78 1.67
CA LEU A 54 -15.83 -13.27 0.45
C LEU A 54 -15.49 -14.38 -0.56
N GLU A 55 -16.09 -15.57 -0.45
CA GLU A 55 -15.78 -16.69 -1.33
C GLU A 55 -16.14 -16.41 -2.79
N SER A 56 -17.26 -15.76 -3.06
CA SER A 56 -17.62 -15.36 -4.43
C SER A 56 -16.61 -14.39 -5.03
N TYR A 57 -16.16 -13.38 -4.26
CA TYR A 57 -15.09 -12.49 -4.69
C TYR A 57 -13.78 -13.24 -5.00
N TYR A 58 -13.41 -14.21 -4.15
CA TYR A 58 -12.24 -15.05 -4.40
C TYR A 58 -12.38 -15.81 -5.73
N HIS A 59 -13.52 -16.45 -5.97
CA HIS A 59 -13.76 -17.20 -7.20
C HIS A 59 -13.71 -16.33 -8.45
N ASP A 60 -14.28 -15.13 -8.41
CA ASP A 60 -14.20 -14.18 -9.52
C ASP A 60 -12.75 -13.79 -9.83
N VAL A 61 -11.95 -13.51 -8.81
CA VAL A 61 -10.54 -13.15 -8.99
C VAL A 61 -9.71 -14.28 -9.57
N VAL A 62 -9.85 -15.51 -9.05
CA VAL A 62 -9.05 -16.65 -9.56
C VAL A 62 -9.57 -17.21 -10.89
N ALA A 63 -10.79 -16.86 -11.30
CA ALA A 63 -11.29 -17.15 -12.63
C ALA A 63 -10.57 -16.32 -13.71
N GLU A 64 -10.19 -15.07 -13.39
CA GLU A 64 -9.37 -14.22 -14.26
C GLU A 64 -7.95 -14.76 -14.42
N ASN A 65 -7.31 -15.12 -13.32
CA ASN A 65 -5.99 -15.75 -13.32
C ASN A 65 -5.79 -16.60 -12.06
N SER A 66 -5.72 -17.91 -12.26
CA SER A 66 -5.56 -18.88 -11.16
C SER A 66 -4.24 -18.74 -10.40
N ASP A 67 -3.21 -18.15 -11.00
CA ASP A 67 -1.88 -18.00 -10.41
C ASP A 67 -1.83 -16.87 -9.36
N TRP A 68 -2.87 -16.05 -9.30
CA TRP A 68 -3.00 -15.04 -8.24
C TRP A 68 -3.28 -15.64 -6.86
N ASP A 69 -3.82 -16.87 -6.77
CA ASP A 69 -3.75 -17.64 -5.53
C ASP A 69 -2.42 -18.36 -5.44
N ILE A 70 -1.44 -17.71 -4.79
CA ILE A 70 -0.07 -18.21 -4.63
C ILE A 70 0.06 -19.46 -3.74
N ARG A 71 -1.03 -19.90 -3.11
CA ARG A 71 -1.03 -21.10 -2.27
C ARG A 71 -1.07 -22.36 -3.10
N VAL A 72 -0.54 -23.43 -2.53
CA VAL A 72 -0.43 -24.74 -3.21
C VAL A 72 -1.16 -25.84 -2.42
N GLY A 73 -1.52 -26.89 -3.14
CA GLY A 73 -2.11 -28.09 -2.54
C GLY A 73 -3.41 -27.80 -1.79
N SER A 74 -3.57 -28.36 -0.62
CA SER A 74 -4.80 -28.27 0.20
C SER A 74 -5.06 -26.89 0.80
N GLU A 75 -4.16 -25.95 0.68
CA GLU A 75 -4.33 -24.58 1.17
C GLU A 75 -5.00 -23.69 0.12
N ARG A 76 -4.95 -24.07 -1.15
CA ARG A 76 -5.59 -23.32 -2.24
C ARG A 76 -7.09 -23.24 -2.03
N GLY A 77 -7.66 -22.05 -2.20
CA GLY A 77 -9.10 -21.82 -2.00
C GLY A 77 -9.54 -21.59 -0.56
N LYS A 78 -8.71 -21.88 0.44
CA LYS A 78 -9.04 -21.58 1.83
C LYS A 78 -8.90 -20.08 2.13
N THR A 79 -9.55 -19.61 3.19
CA THR A 79 -9.33 -18.24 3.70
C THR A 79 -7.93 -18.09 4.25
N TRP A 80 -7.35 -16.87 4.14
CA TRP A 80 -6.09 -16.55 4.81
C TRP A 80 -6.31 -16.32 6.29
N ARG A 81 -5.40 -16.84 7.11
CA ARG A 81 -5.40 -16.55 8.53
C ARG A 81 -4.96 -15.10 8.77
N TRP A 82 -5.72 -14.38 9.58
CA TRP A 82 -5.33 -13.05 10.01
C TRP A 82 -3.99 -13.06 10.75
N ASN A 83 -3.01 -12.32 10.24
CA ASN A 83 -1.69 -12.13 10.85
C ASN A 83 -1.31 -10.65 10.79
N PRO A 84 -1.32 -9.91 11.92
CA PRO A 84 -1.04 -8.48 11.96
C PRO A 84 0.33 -8.12 11.37
N GLU A 85 1.38 -8.90 11.67
CA GLU A 85 2.73 -8.64 11.19
C GLU A 85 2.85 -8.80 9.66
N ARG A 86 2.29 -9.89 9.12
CA ARG A 86 2.24 -10.13 7.68
C ARG A 86 1.45 -9.04 6.96
N ARG A 87 0.34 -8.58 7.54
CA ARG A 87 -0.51 -7.53 6.97
C ARG A 87 0.20 -6.19 6.86
N VAL A 88 1.07 -5.84 7.80
CA VAL A 88 1.89 -4.61 7.70
C VAL A 88 2.86 -4.69 6.54
N ILE A 89 3.50 -5.85 6.33
CA ILE A 89 4.41 -6.09 5.20
C ILE A 89 3.65 -5.97 3.87
N LEU A 90 2.52 -6.68 3.72
CA LEU A 90 1.71 -6.63 2.49
C LEU A 90 1.25 -5.21 2.13
N ARG A 91 0.86 -4.43 3.12
CA ARG A 91 0.49 -3.02 2.90
C ARG A 91 1.68 -2.18 2.45
N ALA A 92 2.85 -2.40 3.03
CA ALA A 92 4.07 -1.70 2.62
C ALA A 92 4.46 -2.06 1.18
N GLU A 93 4.36 -3.33 0.80
CA GLU A 93 4.60 -3.80 -0.57
C GLU A 93 3.59 -3.18 -1.57
N LEU A 94 2.31 -3.10 -1.21
CA LEU A 94 1.29 -2.42 -2.01
C LEU A 94 1.57 -0.92 -2.13
N ASP A 95 1.91 -0.24 -1.04
CA ASP A 95 2.21 1.18 -1.05
C ASP A 95 3.42 1.50 -1.94
N ALA A 96 4.47 0.69 -1.89
CA ALA A 96 5.64 0.81 -2.75
C ALA A 96 5.29 0.55 -4.23
N THR A 97 4.49 -0.50 -4.52
CA THR A 97 4.05 -0.81 -5.88
C THR A 97 3.22 0.34 -6.47
N TYR A 98 2.28 0.88 -5.71
CA TYR A 98 1.50 2.04 -6.16
C TYR A 98 2.38 3.29 -6.36
N ALA A 99 3.38 3.53 -5.51
CA ALA A 99 4.30 4.64 -5.71
C ALA A 99 5.05 4.53 -7.04
N LEU A 100 5.51 3.34 -7.42
CA LEU A 100 6.08 3.08 -8.74
C LEU A 100 5.09 3.32 -9.88
N MET A 101 3.84 2.86 -9.74
CA MET A 101 2.78 3.10 -10.74
C MET A 101 2.47 4.58 -10.93
N TYR A 102 2.67 5.42 -9.90
CA TYR A 102 2.56 6.88 -10.01
C TYR A 102 3.81 7.52 -10.61
N GLY A 103 4.84 6.75 -10.94
CA GLY A 103 6.10 7.27 -11.48
C GLY A 103 6.93 8.06 -10.48
N LEU A 104 6.74 7.82 -9.18
CA LEU A 104 7.50 8.49 -8.14
C LEU A 104 8.91 7.91 -8.06
N SER A 105 9.86 8.74 -7.67
CA SER A 105 11.19 8.30 -7.27
C SER A 105 11.19 7.82 -5.80
N ARG A 106 12.27 7.14 -5.42
CA ARG A 106 12.49 6.76 -4.02
C ARG A 106 12.53 7.97 -3.08
N GLU A 107 13.05 9.09 -3.58
CA GLU A 107 13.14 10.34 -2.81
C GLU A 107 11.77 11.00 -2.63
N ASP A 108 10.93 10.99 -3.68
CA ASP A 108 9.53 11.43 -3.57
C ASP A 108 8.78 10.58 -2.54
N LEU A 109 9.01 9.27 -2.54
CA LEU A 109 8.39 8.37 -1.57
C LEU A 109 8.86 8.64 -0.14
N ARG A 110 10.16 8.93 0.06
CA ARG A 110 10.70 9.38 1.35
C ARG A 110 10.02 10.66 1.83
N TYR A 111 9.89 11.63 0.92
CA TYR A 111 9.21 12.89 1.22
C TYR A 111 7.74 12.69 1.58
N ILE A 112 7.01 11.84 0.86
CA ILE A 112 5.61 11.52 1.16
C ILE A 112 5.47 10.89 2.54
N LEU A 113 6.37 9.97 2.89
CA LEU A 113 6.35 9.26 4.17
C LEU A 113 6.71 10.16 5.35
N ASP A 114 7.75 10.96 5.19
CA ASP A 114 8.22 11.91 6.19
C ASP A 114 8.99 13.07 5.54
N PRO A 115 8.33 14.21 5.28
CA PRO A 115 8.98 15.36 4.66
C PRO A 115 10.26 15.83 5.37
N SER A 116 10.32 15.71 6.70
CA SER A 116 11.51 16.13 7.46
C SER A 116 12.74 15.27 7.17
N ASP A 117 12.55 14.03 6.73
CA ASP A 117 13.65 13.13 6.32
C ASP A 117 14.42 13.64 5.08
N VAL A 118 13.78 14.43 4.24
CA VAL A 118 14.37 14.96 3.00
C VAL A 118 14.75 16.44 3.14
N MET A 119 13.92 17.21 3.84
CA MET A 119 14.02 18.67 3.93
C MET A 119 14.75 19.15 5.21
N GLY A 120 15.02 18.25 6.15
CA GLY A 120 15.65 18.55 7.44
C GLY A 120 14.67 18.58 8.61
N ASP A 121 15.21 18.42 9.82
CA ASP A 121 14.42 18.18 11.06
C ASP A 121 13.45 19.31 11.41
N ASP A 122 13.74 20.54 10.99
CA ASP A 122 12.87 21.69 11.23
C ASP A 122 11.71 21.80 10.24
N TYR A 123 11.68 20.94 9.20
CA TYR A 123 10.63 20.99 8.20
C TYR A 123 9.33 20.35 8.71
N PRO A 124 8.15 20.96 8.49
CA PRO A 124 6.87 20.42 8.94
C PRO A 124 6.58 19.04 8.34
N SER A 125 6.37 18.04 9.20
CA SER A 125 6.06 16.66 8.81
C SER A 125 4.71 16.23 9.40
N GLU A 126 3.63 16.80 8.85
CA GLU A 126 2.28 16.67 9.39
C GLU A 126 1.48 15.51 8.76
N SER A 127 1.80 15.10 7.52
CA SER A 127 0.96 14.20 6.72
C SER A 127 0.65 12.87 7.41
N PHE A 128 1.66 12.24 8.01
CA PHE A 128 1.52 10.98 8.73
C PHE A 128 2.01 11.05 10.18
N ARG A 129 2.04 12.24 10.77
CA ARG A 129 2.57 12.49 12.12
C ARG A 129 1.99 11.53 13.16
N VAL A 130 0.68 11.36 13.21
CA VAL A 130 0.04 10.49 14.21
C VAL A 130 0.50 9.04 14.08
N LEU A 131 0.64 8.53 12.85
CA LEU A 131 1.14 7.19 12.60
C LEU A 131 2.61 7.07 13.02
N ARG A 132 3.44 7.99 12.56
CA ARG A 132 4.87 8.05 12.88
C ARG A 132 5.11 8.08 14.40
N ASP A 133 4.48 9.00 15.10
CA ASP A 133 4.66 9.18 16.55
C ASP A 133 4.16 7.95 17.33
N LYS A 134 3.08 7.32 16.88
CA LYS A 134 2.59 6.08 17.45
C LYS A 134 3.60 4.94 17.27
N GLU A 135 4.14 4.78 16.07
CA GLU A 135 5.10 3.71 15.77
C GLU A 135 6.42 3.92 16.48
N ILE A 136 6.97 5.13 16.51
CA ILE A 136 8.18 5.46 17.30
C ILE A 136 7.99 5.11 18.77
N ARG A 137 6.83 5.43 19.34
CA ARG A 137 6.52 5.12 20.74
C ARG A 137 6.44 3.62 21.02
N HIS A 138 5.91 2.82 20.08
CA HIS A 138 5.70 1.38 20.27
C HIS A 138 6.89 0.52 19.86
N PHE A 139 7.61 0.93 18.81
CA PHE A 139 8.66 0.13 18.17
C PHE A 139 10.04 0.78 18.25
N GLY A 140 10.15 2.02 18.71
CA GLY A 140 11.39 2.80 18.70
C GLY A 140 11.78 3.34 17.31
N GLU A 141 10.96 3.12 16.29
CA GLU A 141 11.20 3.55 14.91
C GLU A 141 9.90 3.88 14.17
N TYR A 142 9.98 4.63 13.08
CA TYR A 142 8.89 4.77 12.11
C TYR A 142 8.88 3.55 11.18
N ARG A 143 8.29 2.47 11.65
CA ARG A 143 8.30 1.13 11.04
C ARG A 143 7.69 1.12 9.64
N THR A 144 6.54 1.78 9.44
CA THR A 144 5.87 1.88 8.13
C THR A 144 6.82 2.46 7.09
N ARG A 145 7.54 3.56 7.42
CA ARG A 145 8.52 4.15 6.51
C ARG A 145 9.60 3.15 6.11
N ARG A 146 10.23 2.49 7.07
CA ARG A 146 11.25 1.48 6.79
C ARG A 146 10.74 0.39 5.86
N LEU A 147 9.60 -0.22 6.18
CA LEU A 147 9.05 -1.33 5.40
C LEU A 147 8.66 -0.93 3.98
N VAL A 148 8.11 0.27 3.78
CA VAL A 148 7.75 0.76 2.44
C VAL A 148 9.00 1.00 1.60
N LEU A 149 10.06 1.58 2.17
CA LEU A 149 11.32 1.79 1.46
C LEU A 149 12.06 0.48 1.18
N GLU A 150 12.06 -0.48 2.09
CA GLU A 150 12.58 -1.83 1.85
C GLU A 150 11.83 -2.55 0.72
N ALA A 151 10.48 -2.41 0.69
CA ALA A 151 9.67 -2.97 -0.39
C ALA A 151 9.96 -2.29 -1.74
N TRP A 152 10.17 -0.97 -1.75
CA TRP A 152 10.60 -0.24 -2.93
C TRP A 152 11.93 -0.77 -3.46
N ASP A 153 12.94 -0.89 -2.60
CA ASP A 153 14.27 -1.36 -2.97
C ASP A 153 14.21 -2.78 -3.59
N LYS A 154 13.38 -3.67 -3.04
CA LYS A 154 13.14 -5.01 -3.59
C LYS A 154 12.44 -4.99 -4.95
N LEU A 155 11.46 -4.11 -5.13
CA LEU A 155 10.77 -3.94 -6.43
C LEU A 155 11.74 -3.48 -7.53
N GLU A 156 12.65 -2.54 -7.22
CA GLU A 156 13.68 -2.09 -8.16
C GLU A 156 14.69 -3.19 -8.51
N GLN A 157 14.94 -4.11 -7.58
CA GLN A 157 15.82 -5.27 -7.78
C GLN A 157 15.11 -6.46 -8.47
N GLY A 158 13.79 -6.37 -8.69
CA GLY A 158 13.00 -7.45 -9.27
C GLY A 158 12.77 -8.64 -8.33
N GLU A 159 12.86 -8.42 -7.04
CA GLU A 159 12.67 -9.45 -5.99
C GLU A 159 11.21 -9.56 -5.51
N LEU A 160 10.33 -8.66 -5.95
CA LEU A 160 8.90 -8.60 -5.60
C LEU A 160 8.02 -8.58 -6.83
#